data_2044970a772ebaf2b3892e118194511a
#
_entry.id   2044970a772ebaf2b3892e118194511a
#
_cell.length_a   1.000
_cell.length_b   1.000
_cell.length_c   1.000
_cell.angle_alpha   90.00
_cell.angle_beta   90.00
_cell.angle_gamma   90.00
#
_symmetry.space_group_name_H-M   'P 1'
#
loop_
_entity.id
_entity.type
_entity.pdbx_description
1 polymer ?
#
loop_
_entity_poly.entity_id
_entity_poly.type
_entity_poly.pdbx_seq_one_letter_code
_entity_poly.pdbx_strand_id
1 'polypeptide(L)'
;LMSGTSMAGPHVAGSMATMRSLFPTWSPAAIRSAIIMTTKAGVTRDHDMSDPTPFVEGNGRIDMSKAALSGLVMEVSYDEYIAANPADGGNPQTLNIPSYQNSNCLGGCTFERTVTNITTMELDYQITIDKTENVEITVEPAGGFTIPAGGTQKLTVTVKPSVLSGGAWQFGRIVLETDGAFANGKQVSASAFTLAAKAPATGSTLPSELFIDTETASGEYTFEEVYNTEEI
;
A
#
# COMPACT_ATOMS: atom_id res chain seq x y z
N LEU A 1 -9.69 0.57 -31.74
CA LEU A 1 -9.12 0.50 -30.39
C LEU A 1 -10.26 0.47 -29.37
N MET A 2 -10.22 -0.48 -28.46
CA MET A 2 -11.17 -0.57 -27.34
C MET A 2 -10.41 -0.34 -26.05
N SER A 3 -10.99 0.41 -25.13
CA SER A 3 -10.41 0.70 -23.80
C SER A 3 -11.42 0.35 -22.70
N GLY A 4 -10.91 0.04 -21.53
CA GLY A 4 -11.71 -0.26 -20.34
C GLY A 4 -11.13 -1.38 -19.52
N THR A 5 -11.68 -1.58 -18.32
CA THR A 5 -11.27 -2.66 -17.40
C THR A 5 -11.46 -4.05 -18.00
N SER A 6 -12.47 -4.22 -18.87
CA SER A 6 -12.71 -5.48 -19.63
C SER A 6 -11.60 -5.80 -20.62
N MET A 7 -10.81 -4.83 -21.06
CA MET A 7 -9.63 -5.02 -21.91
C MET A 7 -8.38 -5.21 -21.04
N ALA A 8 -8.29 -4.52 -19.91
CA ALA A 8 -7.17 -4.67 -18.97
C ALA A 8 -7.16 -6.05 -18.29
N GLY A 9 -8.32 -6.57 -17.88
CA GLY A 9 -8.42 -7.86 -17.18
C GLY A 9 -7.77 -9.04 -17.93
N PRO A 10 -8.06 -9.28 -19.22
CA PRO A 10 -7.40 -10.33 -20.00
C PRO A 10 -5.89 -10.16 -20.13
N HIS A 11 -5.38 -8.92 -20.17
CA HIS A 11 -3.94 -8.67 -20.18
C HIS A 11 -3.29 -9.09 -18.85
N VAL A 12 -3.95 -8.81 -17.72
CA VAL A 12 -3.50 -9.28 -16.41
C VAL A 12 -3.52 -10.80 -16.34
N ALA A 13 -4.62 -11.43 -16.80
CA ALA A 13 -4.75 -12.89 -16.82
C ALA A 13 -3.66 -13.56 -17.67
N GLY A 14 -3.38 -13.02 -18.86
CA GLY A 14 -2.30 -13.49 -19.72
C GLY A 14 -0.92 -13.30 -19.09
N SER A 15 -0.71 -12.19 -18.39
CA SER A 15 0.52 -11.92 -17.62
C SER A 15 0.70 -12.94 -16.50
N MET A 16 -0.36 -13.22 -15.74
CA MET A 16 -0.31 -14.23 -14.67
C MET A 16 -0.03 -15.63 -15.22
N ALA A 17 -0.64 -16.02 -16.37
CA ALA A 17 -0.38 -17.29 -17.03
C ALA A 17 1.08 -17.40 -17.48
N THR A 18 1.64 -16.33 -18.03
CA THR A 18 3.06 -16.27 -18.41
C THR A 18 3.99 -16.42 -17.19
N MET A 19 3.72 -15.71 -16.11
CA MET A 19 4.49 -15.85 -14.85
C MET A 19 4.37 -17.27 -14.28
N ARG A 20 3.17 -17.85 -14.32
CA ARG A 20 2.96 -19.24 -13.87
C ARG A 20 3.76 -20.26 -14.70
N SER A 21 3.91 -20.01 -15.99
CA SER A 21 4.75 -20.84 -16.87
C SER A 21 6.24 -20.72 -16.55
N LEU A 22 6.71 -19.50 -16.22
CA LEU A 22 8.10 -19.25 -15.85
C LEU A 22 8.44 -19.72 -14.44
N PHE A 23 7.51 -19.59 -13.52
CA PHE A 23 7.67 -19.91 -12.08
C PHE A 23 6.56 -20.85 -11.59
N PRO A 24 6.58 -22.14 -12.02
CA PRO A 24 5.48 -23.06 -11.75
C PRO A 24 5.28 -23.41 -10.27
N THR A 25 6.26 -23.11 -9.42
CA THR A 25 6.20 -23.35 -7.96
C THR A 25 5.65 -22.15 -7.17
N TRP A 26 5.54 -20.97 -7.81
CA TRP A 26 5.02 -19.81 -7.10
C TRP A 26 3.51 -19.92 -6.90
N SER A 27 3.04 -19.47 -5.75
CA SER A 27 1.61 -19.35 -5.48
C SER A 27 0.95 -18.30 -6.38
N PRO A 28 -0.38 -18.34 -6.56
CA PRO A 28 -1.10 -17.26 -7.23
C PRO A 28 -0.90 -15.90 -6.53
N ALA A 29 -0.78 -15.87 -5.20
CA ALA A 29 -0.54 -14.66 -4.42
C ALA A 29 0.87 -14.10 -4.71
N ALA A 30 1.90 -14.95 -4.71
CA ALA A 30 3.26 -14.57 -5.08
C ALA A 30 3.33 -13.98 -6.49
N ILE A 31 2.73 -14.66 -7.48
CA ILE A 31 2.69 -14.18 -8.87
C ILE A 31 1.99 -12.82 -8.95
N ARG A 32 0.82 -12.67 -8.30
CA ARG A 32 0.08 -11.43 -8.29
C ARG A 32 0.91 -10.30 -7.68
N SER A 33 1.53 -10.54 -6.53
CA SER A 33 2.34 -9.53 -5.85
C SER A 33 3.56 -9.12 -6.65
N ALA A 34 4.27 -10.05 -7.29
CA ALA A 34 5.40 -9.77 -8.16
C ALA A 34 5.01 -8.85 -9.32
N ILE A 35 3.90 -9.14 -10.00
CA ILE A 35 3.39 -8.31 -11.09
C ILE A 35 3.04 -6.91 -10.60
N ILE A 36 2.32 -6.79 -9.47
CA ILE A 36 1.86 -5.50 -8.95
C ILE A 36 3.03 -4.66 -8.45
N MET A 37 3.97 -5.23 -7.70
CA MET A 37 5.08 -4.49 -7.11
C MET A 37 6.11 -4.00 -8.13
N THR A 38 6.19 -4.61 -9.31
CA THR A 38 7.19 -4.27 -10.32
C THR A 38 6.64 -3.50 -11.52
N THR A 39 5.45 -2.94 -11.39
CA THR A 39 4.82 -2.11 -12.42
C THR A 39 5.65 -0.87 -12.75
N LYS A 40 5.45 -0.33 -13.95
CA LYS A 40 6.01 0.95 -14.37
C LYS A 40 5.03 2.07 -13.98
N ALA A 41 5.45 2.94 -13.08
CA ALA A 41 4.76 4.19 -12.77
C ALA A 41 4.94 5.24 -13.87
N GLY A 42 4.22 6.36 -13.75
CA GLY A 42 4.37 7.51 -14.64
C GLY A 42 3.60 7.34 -15.96
N VAL A 43 2.44 6.70 -15.92
CA VAL A 43 1.44 6.84 -16.98
C VAL A 43 0.72 8.18 -16.81
N THR A 44 0.27 8.79 -17.88
CA THR A 44 -0.49 10.04 -17.88
C THR A 44 -1.90 9.78 -18.40
N ARG A 45 -2.83 10.65 -18.05
CA ARG A 45 -4.20 10.59 -18.58
C ARG A 45 -4.23 11.10 -20.01
N ASP A 46 -4.97 10.41 -20.88
CA ASP A 46 -5.04 10.77 -22.32
C ASP A 46 -5.66 12.13 -22.57
N HIS A 47 -6.61 12.60 -21.73
CA HIS A 47 -7.40 13.77 -22.00
C HIS A 47 -6.80 15.09 -21.50
N ASP A 48 -5.97 15.07 -20.46
CA ASP A 48 -5.40 16.26 -19.84
C ASP A 48 -3.90 16.15 -19.54
N MET A 49 -3.29 15.00 -19.84
CA MET A 49 -1.88 14.70 -19.59
C MET A 49 -1.48 14.84 -18.12
N SER A 50 -2.43 14.88 -17.20
CA SER A 50 -2.17 14.94 -15.76
C SER A 50 -1.69 13.61 -15.22
N ASP A 51 -0.98 13.66 -14.11
CA ASP A 51 -0.61 12.46 -13.37
C ASP A 51 -1.86 11.83 -12.73
N PRO A 52 -2.11 10.53 -12.95
CA PRO A 52 -3.23 9.85 -12.33
C PRO A 52 -2.98 9.61 -10.85
N THR A 53 -4.06 9.56 -10.08
CA THR A 53 -3.98 9.07 -8.71
C THR A 53 -3.89 7.54 -8.68
N PRO A 54 -3.45 6.91 -7.56
CA PRO A 54 -3.47 5.46 -7.41
C PRO A 54 -4.84 4.81 -7.63
N PHE A 55 -5.94 5.55 -7.49
CA PHE A 55 -7.27 5.05 -7.81
C PHE A 55 -7.53 4.89 -9.32
N VAL A 56 -6.76 5.55 -10.15
CA VAL A 56 -6.87 5.50 -11.62
C VAL A 56 -5.87 4.51 -12.20
N GLU A 57 -4.60 4.59 -11.78
CA GLU A 57 -3.52 3.75 -12.35
C GLU A 57 -3.19 2.51 -11.52
N GLY A 58 -3.71 2.36 -10.30
CA GLY A 58 -3.27 1.32 -9.37
C GLY A 58 -1.80 1.52 -9.00
N ASN A 59 -1.02 0.44 -9.09
CA ASN A 59 0.44 0.50 -8.93
C ASN A 59 1.19 0.94 -10.20
N GLY A 60 0.49 1.06 -11.34
CA GLY A 60 1.05 1.45 -12.62
C GLY A 60 0.83 0.40 -13.71
N ARG A 61 1.46 0.60 -14.85
CA ARG A 61 1.38 -0.30 -16.02
C ARG A 61 2.21 -1.56 -15.79
N ILE A 62 1.65 -2.74 -16.12
CA ILE A 62 2.35 -4.03 -16.05
C ILE A 62 3.64 -3.97 -16.89
N ASP A 63 4.73 -4.42 -16.30
CA ASP A 63 6.02 -4.65 -16.94
C ASP A 63 6.49 -6.09 -16.66
N MET A 64 6.23 -6.98 -17.61
CA MET A 64 6.54 -8.40 -17.47
C MET A 64 8.03 -8.69 -17.37
N SER A 65 8.89 -7.83 -17.98
CA SER A 65 10.33 -7.99 -17.88
C SER A 65 10.82 -7.72 -16.45
N LYS A 66 10.21 -6.76 -15.78
CA LYS A 66 10.49 -6.47 -14.37
C LYS A 66 9.85 -7.50 -13.44
N ALA A 67 8.63 -7.95 -13.73
CA ALA A 67 7.94 -8.96 -12.92
C ALA A 67 8.74 -10.28 -12.88
N ALA A 68 9.31 -10.69 -14.00
CA ALA A 68 10.17 -11.87 -14.07
C ALA A 68 11.52 -11.72 -13.30
N LEU A 69 11.87 -10.51 -12.92
CA LEU A 69 13.06 -10.18 -12.13
C LEU A 69 12.69 -9.67 -10.72
N SER A 70 11.48 -9.94 -10.25
CA SER A 70 11.09 -9.62 -8.87
C SER A 70 11.96 -10.37 -7.89
N GLY A 71 12.56 -9.65 -6.93
CA GLY A 71 13.29 -10.27 -5.81
C GLY A 71 12.40 -10.54 -4.60
N LEU A 72 11.26 -9.86 -4.52
CA LEU A 72 10.31 -9.96 -3.42
C LEU A 72 8.94 -10.40 -3.91
N VAL A 73 8.27 -11.18 -3.06
CA VAL A 73 6.85 -11.52 -3.21
C VAL A 73 6.11 -11.35 -1.89
N MET A 74 4.80 -11.33 -1.96
CA MET A 74 3.91 -11.32 -0.79
C MET A 74 2.94 -12.47 -0.91
N GLU A 75 2.77 -13.21 0.17
CA GLU A 75 1.87 -14.35 0.26
C GLU A 75 0.62 -13.98 1.06
N VAL A 76 -0.52 -14.46 0.62
CA VAL A 76 -1.79 -14.41 1.34
C VAL A 76 -2.46 -15.76 1.18
N SER A 77 -2.78 -16.40 2.28
CA SER A 77 -3.47 -17.67 2.31
C SER A 77 -4.99 -17.51 2.10
N TYR A 78 -5.64 -18.61 1.79
CA TYR A 78 -7.11 -18.66 1.73
C TYR A 78 -7.75 -18.29 3.07
N ASP A 79 -7.21 -18.79 4.17
CA ASP A 79 -7.75 -18.56 5.52
C ASP A 79 -7.62 -17.09 5.93
N GLU A 80 -6.54 -16.40 5.53
CA GLU A 80 -6.39 -14.96 5.74
C GLU A 80 -7.44 -14.16 4.96
N TYR A 81 -7.78 -14.57 3.73
CA TYR A 81 -8.87 -13.94 2.98
C TYR A 81 -10.23 -14.13 3.66
N ILE A 82 -10.51 -15.32 4.18
CA ILE A 82 -11.74 -15.58 4.92
C ILE A 82 -11.78 -14.77 6.21
N ALA A 83 -10.69 -14.76 6.97
CA ALA A 83 -10.60 -14.00 8.23
C ALA A 83 -10.72 -12.47 8.03
N ALA A 84 -10.35 -11.97 6.86
CA ALA A 84 -10.45 -10.55 6.52
C ALA A 84 -11.84 -10.11 6.01
N ASN A 85 -12.82 -11.04 5.90
CA ASN A 85 -14.14 -10.73 5.37
C ASN A 85 -14.91 -9.76 6.30
N PRO A 86 -15.26 -8.55 5.84
CA PRO A 86 -15.99 -7.58 6.66
C PRO A 86 -17.37 -8.05 7.10
N ALA A 87 -18.03 -8.93 6.33
CA ALA A 87 -19.34 -9.48 6.70
C ALA A 87 -19.28 -10.35 7.96
N ASP A 88 -18.09 -10.90 8.26
CA ASP A 88 -17.82 -11.73 9.44
C ASP A 88 -17.02 -10.95 10.51
N GLY A 89 -16.93 -9.62 10.40
CA GLY A 89 -16.21 -8.75 11.33
C GLY A 89 -14.70 -8.69 11.05
N GLY A 90 -14.24 -9.19 9.92
CA GLY A 90 -12.84 -9.14 9.49
C GLY A 90 -12.42 -7.76 8.97
N ASN A 91 -11.12 -7.53 8.89
CA ASN A 91 -10.55 -6.28 8.39
C ASN A 91 -9.68 -6.52 7.14
N PRO A 92 -10.11 -6.12 5.93
CA PRO A 92 -9.32 -6.28 4.70
C PRO A 92 -7.97 -5.54 4.71
N GLN A 93 -7.80 -4.55 5.58
CA GLN A 93 -6.55 -3.80 5.70
C GLN A 93 -5.40 -4.65 6.26
N THR A 94 -5.72 -5.78 6.92
CA THR A 94 -4.73 -6.73 7.47
C THR A 94 -4.14 -7.67 6.42
N LEU A 95 -4.78 -7.79 5.24
CA LEU A 95 -4.30 -8.66 4.17
C LEU A 95 -2.91 -8.26 3.70
N ASN A 96 -2.03 -9.25 3.55
CA ASN A 96 -0.67 -9.07 3.07
C ASN A 96 -0.63 -8.85 1.54
N ILE A 97 -1.07 -7.67 1.11
CA ILE A 97 -1.17 -7.25 -0.30
C ILE A 97 -0.36 -5.98 -0.55
N PRO A 98 0.16 -5.75 -1.78
CA PRO A 98 1.07 -4.65 -2.09
C PRO A 98 0.35 -3.30 -2.26
N SER A 99 -0.55 -2.98 -1.36
CA SER A 99 -1.24 -1.69 -1.31
C SER A 99 -1.68 -1.36 0.12
N TYR A 100 -1.83 -0.07 0.39
CA TYR A 100 -2.29 0.45 1.67
C TYR A 100 -3.44 1.40 1.43
N GLN A 101 -4.57 1.20 2.08
CA GLN A 101 -5.71 2.11 1.94
C GLN A 101 -6.47 2.23 3.25
N ASN A 102 -6.75 3.48 3.66
CA ASN A 102 -7.65 3.76 4.77
C ASN A 102 -8.36 5.10 4.54
N SER A 103 -9.69 5.09 4.59
CA SER A 103 -10.53 6.27 4.44
C SER A 103 -10.77 7.03 5.75
N ASN A 104 -10.29 6.51 6.88
CA ASN A 104 -10.49 7.08 8.21
C ASN A 104 -9.22 6.96 9.06
N CYS A 105 -8.18 7.72 8.69
CA CYS A 105 -6.93 7.81 9.43
C CYS A 105 -6.92 9.02 10.36
N LEU A 106 -7.77 9.02 11.40
CA LEU A 106 -7.76 10.07 12.42
C LEU A 106 -6.52 9.91 13.33
N GLY A 107 -5.69 10.94 13.39
CA GLY A 107 -4.44 10.90 14.15
C GLY A 107 -3.35 9.99 13.58
N GLY A 108 -3.69 9.18 12.60
CA GLY A 108 -2.79 8.25 11.91
C GLY A 108 -3.35 6.84 11.85
N CYS A 109 -2.81 6.05 10.92
CA CYS A 109 -3.11 4.62 10.80
C CYS A 109 -1.83 3.85 10.48
N THR A 110 -1.81 2.57 10.90
CA THR A 110 -0.64 1.70 10.75
C THR A 110 -1.03 0.43 10.00
N PHE A 111 -0.16 0.02 9.10
CA PHE A 111 -0.30 -1.20 8.31
C PHE A 111 0.94 -2.08 8.49
N GLU A 112 0.73 -3.36 8.50
CA GLU A 112 1.81 -4.34 8.50
C GLU A 112 1.79 -5.14 7.21
N ARG A 113 2.95 -5.34 6.60
CA ARG A 113 3.14 -6.17 5.41
C ARG A 113 4.41 -7.00 5.59
N THR A 114 4.37 -8.22 5.09
CA THR A 114 5.53 -9.11 5.07
C THR A 114 5.93 -9.38 3.64
N VAL A 115 7.18 -9.10 3.32
CA VAL A 115 7.79 -9.45 2.03
C VAL A 115 8.69 -10.67 2.21
N THR A 116 8.79 -11.49 1.17
CA THR A 116 9.64 -12.69 1.13
C THR A 116 10.65 -12.54 0.02
N ASN A 117 11.93 -12.72 0.34
CA ASN A 117 12.99 -12.80 -0.66
C ASN A 117 12.94 -14.17 -1.34
N ILE A 118 12.64 -14.19 -2.64
CA ILE A 118 12.55 -15.41 -3.44
C ILE A 118 13.81 -15.73 -4.21
N THR A 119 14.85 -14.94 -4.03
CA THR A 119 16.15 -15.19 -4.66
C THR A 119 16.98 -16.17 -3.83
N THR A 120 18.07 -16.66 -4.42
CA THR A 120 19.03 -17.53 -3.74
C THR A 120 20.16 -16.76 -3.05
N MET A 121 20.05 -15.43 -2.99
CA MET A 121 21.05 -14.53 -2.42
C MET A 121 20.44 -13.66 -1.34
N GLU A 122 21.24 -13.24 -0.38
CA GLU A 122 20.90 -12.16 0.53
C GLU A 122 20.87 -10.85 -0.24
N LEU A 123 19.90 -9.99 0.04
CA LEU A 123 19.69 -8.71 -0.62
C LEU A 123 19.54 -7.59 0.40
N ASP A 124 20.21 -6.47 0.11
CA ASP A 124 20.05 -5.22 0.86
C ASP A 124 19.08 -4.31 0.11
N TYR A 125 18.01 -3.88 0.79
CA TYR A 125 17.02 -2.97 0.26
C TYR A 125 17.11 -1.60 0.89
N GLN A 126 17.08 -0.57 0.07
CA GLN A 126 16.88 0.82 0.47
C GLN A 126 15.41 1.19 0.29
N ILE A 127 14.89 1.99 1.21
CA ILE A 127 13.49 2.45 1.20
C ILE A 127 13.46 3.91 0.79
N THR A 128 12.72 4.20 -0.29
CA THR A 128 12.39 5.56 -0.70
C THR A 128 10.89 5.78 -0.65
N ILE A 129 10.47 6.99 -0.29
CA ILE A 129 9.06 7.35 -0.12
C ILE A 129 8.78 8.60 -0.94
N ASP A 130 7.88 8.46 -1.92
CA ASP A 130 7.27 9.57 -2.65
C ASP A 130 5.84 9.78 -2.13
N LYS A 131 5.44 11.04 -1.89
CA LYS A 131 4.17 11.33 -1.24
C LYS A 131 3.66 12.73 -1.55
N THR A 132 2.35 12.92 -1.43
CA THR A 132 1.73 14.26 -1.45
C THR A 132 2.16 15.08 -0.23
N GLU A 133 2.00 16.40 -0.29
CA GLU A 133 2.49 17.32 0.75
C GLU A 133 1.80 17.12 2.11
N ASN A 134 0.51 16.80 2.11
CA ASN A 134 -0.33 16.76 3.30
C ASN A 134 -0.41 15.36 3.95
N VAL A 135 0.64 14.58 3.87
CA VAL A 135 0.74 13.29 4.55
C VAL A 135 2.16 13.04 5.06
N GLU A 136 2.27 12.52 6.25
CA GLU A 136 3.50 11.93 6.77
C GLU A 136 3.43 10.41 6.61
N ILE A 137 4.49 9.81 6.07
CA ILE A 137 4.61 8.36 5.91
C ILE A 137 5.94 7.93 6.50
N THR A 138 5.91 6.96 7.40
CA THR A 138 7.12 6.33 7.95
C THR A 138 7.06 4.83 7.74
N VAL A 139 8.22 4.22 7.54
CA VAL A 139 8.36 2.77 7.34
C VAL A 139 9.42 2.24 8.30
N GLU A 140 9.09 1.16 8.99
CA GLU A 140 10.03 0.41 9.81
C GLU A 140 10.26 -0.99 9.20
N PRO A 141 11.53 -1.41 9.10
CA PRO A 141 12.76 -0.74 9.55
C PRO A 141 13.07 0.52 8.71
N ALA A 142 13.58 1.57 9.39
CA ALA A 142 13.85 2.86 8.77
C ALA A 142 15.04 2.79 7.80
N GLY A 143 14.92 3.45 6.65
CA GLY A 143 16.00 3.59 5.66
C GLY A 143 16.27 2.36 4.81
N GLY A 144 16.07 1.16 5.31
CA GLY A 144 16.29 -0.08 4.56
C GLY A 144 16.46 -1.30 5.45
N PHE A 145 16.69 -2.45 4.83
CA PHE A 145 16.89 -3.72 5.53
C PHE A 145 17.63 -4.74 4.67
N THR A 146 18.31 -5.68 5.32
CA THR A 146 18.90 -6.85 4.70
C THR A 146 17.98 -8.04 4.88
N ILE A 147 17.73 -8.82 3.83
CA ILE A 147 16.87 -10.00 3.87
C ILE A 147 17.59 -11.20 3.27
N PRO A 148 17.86 -12.28 4.04
CA PRO A 148 18.56 -13.46 3.55
C PRO A 148 17.74 -14.20 2.48
N ALA A 149 18.41 -15.06 1.72
CA ALA A 149 17.78 -15.92 0.72
C ALA A 149 16.63 -16.73 1.34
N GLY A 150 15.44 -16.64 0.75
CA GLY A 150 14.23 -17.31 1.28
C GLY A 150 13.70 -16.72 2.60
N GLY A 151 14.33 -15.67 3.12
CA GLY A 151 13.89 -14.99 4.34
C GLY A 151 12.70 -14.09 4.15
N THR A 152 12.14 -13.61 5.26
CA THR A 152 11.01 -12.68 5.29
C THR A 152 11.37 -11.42 6.05
N GLN A 153 10.78 -10.29 5.65
CA GLN A 153 10.88 -9.02 6.38
C GLN A 153 9.49 -8.43 6.58
N LYS A 154 9.17 -8.11 7.82
CA LYS A 154 7.97 -7.36 8.16
C LYS A 154 8.25 -5.86 8.01
N LEU A 155 7.36 -5.20 7.31
CA LEU A 155 7.34 -3.75 7.14
C LEU A 155 6.16 -3.19 7.92
N THR A 156 6.41 -2.22 8.79
CA THR A 156 5.36 -1.48 9.49
C THR A 156 5.30 -0.08 8.89
N VAL A 157 4.18 0.25 8.27
CA VAL A 157 3.95 1.54 7.60
C VAL A 157 2.97 2.36 8.42
N THR A 158 3.41 3.49 8.94
CA THR A 158 2.55 4.45 9.65
C THR A 158 2.29 5.65 8.76
N VAL A 159 1.02 6.02 8.66
CA VAL A 159 0.53 7.09 7.77
C VAL A 159 -0.26 8.08 8.59
N LYS A 160 0.08 9.36 8.49
CA LYS A 160 -0.61 10.46 9.17
C LYS A 160 -1.02 11.52 8.15
N PRO A 161 -2.23 11.40 7.56
CA PRO A 161 -2.76 12.46 6.72
C PRO A 161 -3.04 13.70 7.57
N SER A 162 -2.71 14.88 7.03
CA SER A 162 -3.00 16.13 7.72
C SER A 162 -4.50 16.39 7.75
N VAL A 163 -5.02 16.80 8.89
CA VAL A 163 -6.40 17.27 9.03
C VAL A 163 -6.68 18.53 8.19
N LEU A 164 -5.63 19.30 7.88
CA LEU A 164 -5.72 20.47 7.01
C LEU A 164 -6.02 20.11 5.53
N SER A 165 -5.93 18.83 5.17
CA SER A 165 -6.32 18.36 3.83
C SER A 165 -7.83 18.43 3.57
N GLY A 166 -8.64 18.78 4.56
CA GLY A 166 -10.10 18.90 4.42
C GLY A 166 -10.82 17.58 4.06
N GLY A 167 -10.28 16.44 4.47
CA GLY A 167 -10.79 15.12 4.12
C GLY A 167 -10.41 14.66 2.71
N ALA A 168 -9.56 15.39 1.99
CA ALA A 168 -9.05 14.95 0.71
C ALA A 168 -8.12 13.73 0.85
N TRP A 169 -8.17 12.84 -0.15
CA TRP A 169 -7.24 11.73 -0.22
C TRP A 169 -5.81 12.21 -0.38
N GLN A 170 -4.93 11.64 0.41
CA GLN A 170 -3.48 11.80 0.31
C GLN A 170 -2.89 10.51 -0.21
N PHE A 171 -1.85 10.64 -1.03
CA PHE A 171 -1.26 9.49 -1.72
C PHE A 171 0.22 9.38 -1.40
N GLY A 172 0.72 8.17 -1.53
CA GLY A 172 2.13 7.88 -1.42
C GLY A 172 2.53 6.64 -2.20
N ARG A 173 3.82 6.54 -2.45
CA ARG A 173 4.47 5.39 -3.05
C ARG A 173 5.71 5.05 -2.23
N ILE A 174 5.79 3.83 -1.76
CA ILE A 174 6.97 3.29 -1.06
C ILE A 174 7.70 2.41 -2.06
N VAL A 175 8.97 2.65 -2.27
CA VAL A 175 9.80 1.89 -3.21
C VAL A 175 10.94 1.23 -2.45
N LEU A 176 11.10 -0.06 -2.66
CA LEU A 176 12.21 -0.88 -2.16
C LEU A 176 13.17 -1.13 -3.33
N GLU A 177 14.37 -0.61 -3.26
CA GLU A 177 15.40 -0.73 -4.28
C GLU A 177 16.61 -1.52 -3.75
N THR A 178 17.23 -2.28 -4.61
CA THR A 178 18.44 -3.04 -4.30
C THR A 178 19.41 -3.02 -5.47
N ASP A 179 20.70 -2.98 -5.16
CA ASP A 179 21.77 -3.20 -6.15
C ASP A 179 22.05 -4.69 -6.38
N GLY A 180 21.31 -5.57 -5.67
CA GLY A 180 21.44 -7.01 -5.79
C GLY A 180 21.05 -7.55 -7.16
N ALA A 181 21.67 -8.64 -7.55
CA ALA A 181 21.40 -9.31 -8.81
C ALA A 181 21.13 -10.81 -8.59
N PHE A 182 20.38 -11.41 -9.50
CA PHE A 182 20.25 -12.87 -9.55
C PHE A 182 21.60 -13.54 -9.91
N ALA A 183 21.72 -14.84 -9.64
CA ALA A 183 22.92 -15.63 -9.94
C ALA A 183 23.36 -15.57 -11.42
N ASN A 184 22.45 -15.23 -12.33
CA ASN A 184 22.74 -15.01 -13.76
C ASN A 184 23.19 -13.57 -14.10
N GLY A 185 23.43 -12.74 -13.09
CA GLY A 185 23.88 -11.34 -13.23
C GLY A 185 22.79 -10.34 -13.63
N LYS A 186 21.51 -10.76 -13.73
CA LYS A 186 20.42 -9.83 -13.98
C LYS A 186 20.04 -9.08 -12.71
N GLN A 187 19.90 -7.77 -12.81
CA GLN A 187 19.50 -6.89 -11.73
C GLN A 187 18.10 -7.27 -11.20
N VAL A 188 17.96 -7.34 -9.89
CA VAL A 188 16.65 -7.49 -9.22
C VAL A 188 15.84 -6.21 -9.44
N SER A 189 14.57 -6.35 -9.76
CA SER A 189 13.68 -5.22 -9.97
C SER A 189 13.30 -4.57 -8.65
N ALA A 190 13.18 -3.24 -8.65
CA ALA A 190 12.61 -2.50 -7.54
C ALA A 190 11.16 -2.95 -7.31
N SER A 191 10.76 -2.98 -6.05
CA SER A 191 9.41 -3.32 -5.61
C SER A 191 8.72 -2.08 -5.04
N ALA A 192 7.50 -1.79 -5.48
CA ALA A 192 6.78 -0.60 -5.07
C ALA A 192 5.38 -0.91 -4.54
N PHE A 193 4.95 -0.09 -3.59
CA PHE A 193 3.65 -0.16 -2.94
C PHE A 193 2.96 1.19 -3.07
N THR A 194 1.68 1.19 -3.43
CA THR A 194 0.87 2.42 -3.43
C THR A 194 0.11 2.58 -2.12
N LEU A 195 -0.07 3.83 -1.75
CA LEU A 195 -0.78 4.22 -0.53
C LEU A 195 -1.82 5.29 -0.84
N ALA A 196 -3.02 5.12 -0.28
CA ALA A 196 -4.07 6.11 -0.28
C ALA A 196 -4.68 6.21 1.12
N ALA A 197 -4.62 7.38 1.73
CA ALA A 197 -5.18 7.60 3.06
C ALA A 197 -5.84 8.99 3.13
N LYS A 198 -6.85 9.14 3.99
CA LYS A 198 -7.39 10.44 4.31
C LYS A 198 -7.72 10.56 5.80
N ALA A 199 -7.52 11.74 6.36
CA ALA A 199 -8.13 12.12 7.62
C ALA A 199 -9.62 12.41 7.39
N PRO A 200 -10.49 12.18 8.37
CA PRO A 200 -11.85 12.70 8.32
C PRO A 200 -11.86 14.20 8.07
N ALA A 201 -12.87 14.70 7.36
CA ALA A 201 -13.01 16.13 7.13
C ALA A 201 -13.23 16.84 8.48
N THR A 202 -12.37 17.82 8.78
CA THR A 202 -12.60 18.72 9.92
C THR A 202 -13.82 19.59 9.60
N GLY A 203 -14.86 19.47 10.37
CA GLY A 203 -16.06 20.31 10.21
C GLY A 203 -17.39 19.57 10.18
N SER A 204 -17.40 18.27 9.90
CA SER A 204 -18.65 17.47 10.00
C SER A 204 -18.83 16.80 11.36
N THR A 205 -17.84 16.90 12.26
CA THR A 205 -17.85 16.15 13.53
C THR A 205 -17.29 16.91 14.73
N LEU A 206 -16.79 18.12 14.58
CA LEU A 206 -16.54 18.95 15.75
C LEU A 206 -17.85 19.66 16.09
N PRO A 207 -18.35 19.53 17.33
CA PRO A 207 -19.45 20.36 17.79
C PRO A 207 -19.04 21.83 17.61
N SER A 208 -19.99 22.66 17.20
CA SER A 208 -19.81 24.10 17.01
C SER A 208 -19.37 24.82 18.30
N GLU A 209 -19.37 24.10 19.41
CA GLU A 209 -18.91 24.55 20.72
C GLU A 209 -18.08 23.44 21.35
N LEU A 210 -16.79 23.71 21.59
CA LEU A 210 -15.92 22.88 22.42
C LEU A 210 -16.20 23.27 23.89
N PHE A 211 -16.94 22.44 24.62
CA PHE A 211 -17.08 22.61 26.06
C PHE A 211 -15.82 22.08 26.74
N ILE A 212 -14.99 22.98 27.23
CA ILE A 212 -13.94 22.64 28.18
C ILE A 212 -14.56 22.76 29.56
N ASP A 213 -14.81 21.63 30.22
CA ASP A 213 -15.18 21.64 31.62
C ASP A 213 -13.96 22.00 32.45
N THR A 214 -13.96 23.22 33.00
CA THR A 214 -12.85 23.75 33.80
C THR A 214 -13.01 23.49 35.31
N GLU A 215 -14.02 22.69 35.72
CA GLU A 215 -14.32 22.50 37.14
C GLU A 215 -13.77 21.21 37.76
N THR A 216 -12.78 20.57 37.18
CA THR A 216 -12.08 19.52 37.91
C THR A 216 -10.89 20.11 38.67
N ALA A 217 -10.93 20.03 39.98
CA ALA A 217 -9.90 20.54 40.91
C ALA A 217 -8.51 19.88 40.79
N SER A 218 -8.31 19.03 39.77
CA SER A 218 -7.06 18.29 39.50
C SER A 218 -6.27 18.80 38.30
N GLY A 219 -6.81 19.74 37.49
CA GLY A 219 -6.15 20.21 36.26
C GLY A 219 -6.08 19.21 35.13
N GLU A 220 -6.82 18.13 35.20
CA GLU A 220 -7.03 17.21 34.06
C GLU A 220 -8.18 17.73 33.19
N TYR A 221 -7.89 17.84 31.86
CA TYR A 221 -8.90 18.19 30.87
C TYR A 221 -9.47 16.91 30.30
N THR A 222 -10.77 16.67 30.48
CA THR A 222 -11.50 15.61 29.79
C THR A 222 -12.17 16.19 28.55
N PHE A 223 -11.89 15.60 27.39
CA PHE A 223 -12.59 15.90 26.14
C PHE A 223 -13.73 14.89 25.99
N GLU A 224 -14.99 15.31 26.07
CA GLU A 224 -16.10 14.50 25.60
C GLU A 224 -16.31 14.77 24.11
N GLU A 225 -16.01 13.79 23.27
CA GLU A 225 -16.42 13.78 21.87
C GLU A 225 -17.89 13.39 21.77
N VAL A 226 -18.75 14.35 21.50
CA VAL A 226 -20.14 14.07 21.14
C VAL A 226 -20.21 13.84 19.63
N TYR A 227 -20.26 12.58 19.22
CA TYR A 227 -20.56 12.23 17.82
C TYR A 227 -22.04 12.41 17.55
N ASN A 228 -22.37 13.32 16.66
CA ASN A 228 -23.72 13.39 16.12
C ASN A 228 -23.88 12.33 15.02
N THR A 229 -24.64 11.26 15.30
CA THR A 229 -24.84 10.11 14.42
C THR A 229 -25.99 10.31 13.42
N GLU A 230 -26.49 11.51 13.25
CA GLU A 230 -27.63 11.80 12.38
C GLU A 230 -27.22 12.41 11.04
N GLU A 231 -26.25 11.87 10.33
CA GLU A 231 -26.11 12.08 8.87
C GLU A 231 -25.17 11.01 8.30
N ILE A 232 -25.75 9.86 7.98
CA ILE A 232 -25.22 8.91 6.99
C ILE A 232 -26.27 8.76 5.88
#